data_a759b0247a89291a85eecafd44a08f14
#
_entry.id   a759b0247a89291a85eecafd44a08f14
#
_cell.length_a   1.000
_cell.length_b   1.000
_cell.length_c   1.000
_cell.angle_alpha   90.00
_cell.angle_beta   90.00
_cell.angle_gamma   90.00
#
_symmetry.space_group_name_H-M   'P 1'
#
loop_
_entity.id
_entity.type
_entity.pdbx_description
1 polymer ?
#
loop_
_entity_poly.entity_id
_entity_poly.type
_entity_poly.pdbx_seq_one_letter_code
_entity_poly.pdbx_strand_id
1 'polypeptide(L)'
;MSIIVLLTSSLIPLGFLVLCYKLNVWLGVVLESVLCYYMLAARCLRNESMKVYKAIVENDTEKAREAVSMIVGRDTKPLDRNGIIRAAVETVAENTSDGVTAPMLFMGLGGAPLGFFYKAANTMDSMIGYTSEKYLHIGRFAAKLDDVLNYIPSRLTALLMILSA
;
A
#
# COMPACT_ATOMS: atom_id res chain seq x y z
N MET A 1 -11.40 18.99 -2.48
CA MET A 1 -10.83 18.39 -1.24
C MET A 1 -9.71 17.40 -1.56
N SER A 2 -9.92 16.41 -2.43
CA SER A 2 -8.90 15.40 -2.78
C SER A 2 -7.59 16.00 -3.33
N ILE A 3 -7.68 16.99 -4.23
CA ILE A 3 -6.50 17.67 -4.80
C ILE A 3 -5.68 18.37 -3.69
N ILE A 4 -6.34 18.98 -2.72
CA ILE A 4 -5.66 19.65 -1.59
C ILE A 4 -4.88 18.61 -0.77
N VAL A 5 -5.48 17.46 -0.47
CA VAL A 5 -4.81 16.37 0.27
C VAL A 5 -3.59 15.88 -0.50
N LEU A 6 -3.72 15.65 -1.81
CA LEU A 6 -2.60 15.20 -2.66
C LEU A 6 -1.46 16.22 -2.70
N LEU A 7 -1.79 17.49 -2.90
CA LEU A 7 -0.78 18.56 -2.93
C LEU A 7 -0.10 18.74 -1.58
N THR A 8 -0.85 18.79 -0.48
CA THR A 8 -0.27 18.96 0.86
C THR A 8 0.58 17.78 1.26
N SER A 9 0.15 16.53 0.97
CA SER A 9 0.93 15.33 1.27
C SER A 9 2.28 15.25 0.53
N SER A 10 2.39 15.88 -0.64
CA SER A 10 3.63 15.94 -1.42
C SER A 10 4.46 17.19 -1.12
N LEU A 11 3.84 18.38 -1.07
CA LEU A 11 4.54 19.66 -0.94
C LEU A 11 5.12 19.90 0.46
N ILE A 12 4.46 19.39 1.51
CA ILE A 12 4.97 19.54 2.89
C ILE A 12 6.28 18.76 3.06
N PRO A 13 6.36 17.45 2.72
CA PRO A 13 7.63 16.73 2.76
C PRO A 13 8.69 17.33 1.83
N LEU A 14 8.30 17.80 0.64
CA LEU A 14 9.21 18.46 -0.29
C LEU A 14 9.85 19.71 0.33
N GLY A 15 9.04 20.61 0.87
CA GLY A 15 9.52 21.84 1.52
C GLY A 15 10.46 21.55 2.69
N PHE A 16 10.10 20.55 3.50
CA PHE A 16 10.91 20.13 4.63
C PHE A 16 12.25 19.51 4.18
N LEU A 17 12.24 18.63 3.18
CA LEU A 17 13.46 18.05 2.62
C LEU A 17 14.36 19.10 1.97
N VAL A 18 13.79 20.04 1.19
CA VAL A 18 14.57 21.14 0.59
C VAL A 18 15.27 21.95 1.66
N LEU A 19 14.59 22.26 2.78
CA LEU A 19 15.21 22.96 3.90
C LEU A 19 16.37 22.15 4.51
N CYS A 20 16.16 20.85 4.76
CA CYS A 20 17.19 19.97 5.32
C CYS A 20 18.41 19.85 4.38
N TYR A 21 18.20 19.69 3.08
CA TYR A 21 19.29 19.62 2.10
C TYR A 21 20.07 20.95 2.00
N LYS A 22 19.39 22.10 2.16
CA LYS A 22 20.07 23.41 2.20
C LYS A 22 20.90 23.61 3.47
N LEU A 23 20.48 23.05 4.59
CA LEU A 23 21.22 23.10 5.85
C LEU A 23 22.43 22.15 5.83
N ASN A 24 22.22 20.92 5.46
CA ASN A 24 23.26 19.91 5.36
C ASN A 24 22.79 18.74 4.49
N VAL A 25 23.61 18.37 3.50
CA VAL A 25 23.28 17.28 2.56
C VAL A 25 23.06 15.94 3.28
N TRP A 26 23.89 15.62 4.28
CA TRP A 26 23.75 14.39 5.04
C TRP A 26 22.46 14.35 5.87
N LEU A 27 22.06 15.48 6.43
CA LEU A 27 20.77 15.59 7.13
C LEU A 27 19.61 15.31 6.18
N GLY A 28 19.65 15.88 4.96
CA GLY A 28 18.66 15.61 3.93
C GLY A 28 18.57 14.13 3.56
N VAL A 29 19.72 13.50 3.28
CA VAL A 29 19.78 12.07 2.92
C VAL A 29 19.25 11.17 4.02
N VAL A 30 19.66 11.40 5.28
CA VAL A 30 19.18 10.59 6.41
C VAL A 30 17.68 10.73 6.59
N LEU A 31 17.17 11.96 6.56
CA LEU A 31 15.74 12.20 6.72
C LEU A 31 14.91 11.58 5.59
N GLU A 32 15.34 11.77 4.34
CA GLU A 32 14.64 11.19 3.19
C GLU A 32 14.65 9.66 3.25
N SER A 33 15.78 9.05 3.65
CA SER A 33 15.87 7.60 3.85
C SER A 33 14.90 7.09 4.90
N VAL A 34 14.75 7.82 6.02
CA VAL A 34 13.79 7.48 7.08
C VAL A 34 12.35 7.60 6.56
N LEU A 35 12.03 8.65 5.82
CA LEU A 35 10.71 8.83 5.24
C LEU A 35 10.37 7.72 4.23
N CYS A 36 11.31 7.37 3.36
CA CYS A 36 11.17 6.26 2.42
C CYS A 36 10.97 4.93 3.14
N TYR A 37 11.73 4.66 4.21
CA TYR A 37 11.59 3.44 5.00
C TYR A 37 10.17 3.28 5.59
N TYR A 38 9.60 4.35 6.14
CA TYR A 38 8.26 4.29 6.74
C TYR A 38 7.13 4.16 5.71
N MET A 39 7.36 4.48 4.45
CA MET A 39 6.36 4.30 3.40
C MET A 39 6.22 2.85 2.94
N LEU A 40 7.22 1.99 3.21
CA LEU A 40 7.22 0.60 2.75
C LEU A 40 6.54 -0.33 3.77
N ALA A 41 5.53 -1.06 3.33
CA ALA A 41 4.76 -1.98 4.16
C ALA A 41 5.29 -3.43 4.14
N ALA A 42 6.42 -3.72 3.51
CA ALA A 42 6.92 -5.07 3.25
C ALA A 42 7.03 -5.94 4.52
N ARG A 43 7.57 -5.39 5.62
CA ARG A 43 7.72 -6.13 6.88
C ARG A 43 6.38 -6.45 7.53
N CYS A 44 5.46 -5.50 7.54
CA CYS A 44 4.12 -5.69 8.08
C CYS A 44 3.36 -6.75 7.28
N LEU A 45 3.35 -6.63 5.96
CA LEU A 45 2.71 -7.58 5.05
C LEU A 45 3.24 -9.00 5.26
N ARG A 46 4.57 -9.17 5.31
CA ARG A 46 5.21 -10.46 5.57
C ARG A 46 4.77 -11.04 6.92
N ASN A 47 4.79 -10.24 7.97
CA ASN A 47 4.46 -10.74 9.31
C ASN A 47 3.00 -11.20 9.40
N GLU A 48 2.09 -10.44 8.84
CA GLU A 48 0.66 -10.77 8.88
C GLU A 48 0.33 -11.97 7.99
N SER A 49 0.88 -12.03 6.77
CA SER A 49 0.67 -13.19 5.87
C SER A 49 1.25 -14.49 6.45
N MET A 50 2.38 -14.41 7.17
CA MET A 50 2.98 -15.58 7.83
C MET A 50 2.14 -16.12 8.99
N LYS A 51 1.30 -15.32 9.63
CA LYS A 51 0.34 -15.80 10.64
C LYS A 51 -0.72 -16.70 9.98
N VAL A 52 -1.25 -16.27 8.82
CA VAL A 52 -2.20 -17.08 8.05
C VAL A 52 -1.56 -18.39 7.62
N TYR A 53 -0.36 -18.33 7.07
CA TYR A 53 0.39 -19.52 6.64
C TYR A 53 0.58 -20.52 7.78
N LYS A 54 1.04 -20.08 8.95
CA LYS A 54 1.25 -20.95 10.12
C LYS A 54 -0.03 -21.64 10.56
N ALA A 55 -1.13 -20.89 10.67
CA ALA A 55 -2.43 -21.44 11.07
C ALA A 55 -2.95 -22.48 10.03
N ILE A 56 -2.71 -22.27 8.74
CA ILE A 56 -3.06 -23.23 7.69
C ILE A 56 -2.22 -24.52 7.79
N VAL A 57 -0.92 -24.42 8.10
CA VAL A 57 -0.02 -25.57 8.28
C VAL A 57 -0.40 -26.36 9.52
N GLU A 58 -0.81 -25.69 10.60
CA GLU A 58 -1.31 -26.30 11.83
C GLU A 58 -2.71 -26.92 11.68
N ASN A 59 -3.36 -26.80 10.51
CA ASN A 59 -4.73 -27.21 10.23
C ASN A 59 -5.78 -26.55 11.16
N ASP A 60 -5.46 -25.40 11.73
CA ASP A 60 -6.37 -24.59 12.56
C ASP A 60 -7.11 -23.57 11.69
N THR A 61 -8.26 -23.99 11.14
CA THR A 61 -9.06 -23.15 10.23
C THR A 61 -9.61 -21.89 10.93
N GLU A 62 -9.92 -21.96 12.23
CA GLU A 62 -10.45 -20.81 12.97
C GLU A 62 -9.37 -19.73 13.16
N LYS A 63 -8.16 -20.12 13.60
CA LYS A 63 -7.03 -19.19 13.66
C LYS A 63 -6.66 -18.63 12.29
N ALA A 64 -6.71 -19.45 11.23
CA ALA A 64 -6.43 -18.99 9.89
C ALA A 64 -7.46 -17.95 9.42
N ARG A 65 -8.75 -18.15 9.76
CA ARG A 65 -9.83 -17.21 9.47
C ARG A 65 -9.68 -15.90 10.23
N GLU A 66 -9.32 -15.97 11.50
CA GLU A 66 -9.02 -14.79 12.30
C GLU A 66 -7.81 -14.03 11.74
N ALA A 67 -6.71 -14.74 11.44
CA ALA A 67 -5.51 -14.12 10.89
C ALA A 67 -5.77 -13.45 9.53
N VAL A 68 -6.52 -14.09 8.63
CA VAL A 68 -6.84 -13.50 7.33
C VAL A 68 -7.78 -12.30 7.47
N SER A 69 -8.68 -12.27 8.46
CA SER A 69 -9.58 -11.13 8.70
C SER A 69 -8.83 -9.84 9.05
N MET A 70 -7.60 -9.95 9.54
CA MET A 70 -6.76 -8.80 9.87
C MET A 70 -6.13 -8.13 8.63
N ILE A 71 -6.14 -8.80 7.48
CA ILE A 71 -5.49 -8.32 6.26
C ILE A 71 -6.44 -8.13 5.07
N VAL A 72 -7.67 -8.65 5.15
CA VAL A 72 -8.69 -8.48 4.10
C VAL A 72 -9.81 -7.57 4.57
N GLY A 73 -10.34 -6.74 3.67
CA GLY A 73 -11.44 -5.81 3.95
C GLY A 73 -12.85 -6.40 3.82
N ARG A 74 -12.98 -7.74 3.75
CA ARG A 74 -14.28 -8.44 3.55
C ARG A 74 -14.58 -9.39 4.70
N ASP A 75 -15.84 -9.83 4.81
CA ASP A 75 -16.23 -10.83 5.80
C ASP A 75 -15.55 -12.18 5.49
N THR A 76 -14.85 -12.72 6.47
CA THR A 76 -14.08 -13.96 6.38
C THR A 76 -14.80 -15.16 7.01
N LYS A 77 -15.90 -14.92 7.75
CA LYS A 77 -16.66 -15.98 8.45
C LYS A 77 -17.11 -17.12 7.56
N PRO A 78 -17.61 -16.88 6.31
CA PRO A 78 -18.08 -17.95 5.45
C PRO A 78 -16.94 -18.69 4.71
N LEU A 79 -15.67 -18.27 4.85
CA LEU A 79 -14.57 -18.84 4.10
C LEU A 79 -14.18 -20.21 4.66
N ASP A 80 -14.13 -21.19 3.75
CA ASP A 80 -13.48 -22.48 3.99
C ASP A 80 -11.93 -22.33 3.88
N ARG A 81 -11.20 -23.43 4.13
CA ARG A 81 -9.73 -23.44 4.06
C ARG A 81 -9.21 -22.91 2.73
N ASN A 82 -9.80 -23.32 1.61
CA ASN A 82 -9.37 -22.88 0.28
C ASN A 82 -9.71 -21.41 0.03
N GLY A 83 -10.85 -20.95 0.50
CA GLY A 83 -11.25 -19.54 0.47
C GLY A 83 -10.31 -18.64 1.27
N ILE A 84 -9.84 -19.10 2.44
CA ILE A 84 -8.86 -18.39 3.26
C ILE A 84 -7.51 -18.28 2.52
N ILE A 85 -7.02 -19.38 1.95
CA ILE A 85 -5.76 -19.40 1.19
C ILE A 85 -5.85 -18.44 0.00
N ARG A 86 -6.94 -18.52 -0.77
CA ARG A 86 -7.17 -17.64 -1.91
C ARG A 86 -7.22 -16.16 -1.50
N ALA A 87 -7.98 -15.84 -0.45
CA ALA A 87 -8.06 -14.48 0.06
C ALA A 87 -6.69 -13.95 0.52
N ALA A 88 -5.90 -14.77 1.22
CA ALA A 88 -4.55 -14.39 1.65
C ALA A 88 -3.62 -14.13 0.45
N VAL A 89 -3.62 -15.00 -0.57
CA VAL A 89 -2.79 -14.83 -1.77
C VAL A 89 -3.19 -13.58 -2.55
N GLU A 90 -4.49 -13.36 -2.77
CA GLU A 90 -5.02 -12.16 -3.44
C GLU A 90 -4.55 -10.88 -2.71
N THR A 91 -4.75 -10.84 -1.39
CA THR A 91 -4.38 -9.68 -0.57
C THR A 91 -2.86 -9.44 -0.51
N VAL A 92 -2.06 -10.50 -0.44
CA VAL A 92 -0.60 -10.37 -0.48
C VAL A 92 -0.14 -9.84 -1.83
N ALA A 93 -0.72 -10.31 -2.93
CA ALA A 93 -0.39 -9.83 -4.27
C ALA A 93 -0.73 -8.35 -4.44
N GLU A 94 -1.94 -7.94 -4.04
CA GLU A 94 -2.42 -6.55 -4.07
C GLU A 94 -1.53 -5.65 -3.20
N ASN A 95 -1.34 -6.00 -1.93
CA ASN A 95 -0.54 -5.19 -1.01
C ASN A 95 0.97 -5.18 -1.33
N THR A 96 1.48 -6.18 -2.06
CA THR A 96 2.84 -6.12 -2.59
C THR A 96 2.95 -5.06 -3.68
N SER A 97 1.93 -4.93 -4.54
CA SER A 97 1.87 -3.83 -5.49
C SER A 97 1.78 -2.47 -4.77
N ASP A 98 0.77 -2.29 -3.94
CA ASP A 98 0.37 -1.00 -3.39
C ASP A 98 1.20 -0.54 -2.18
N GLY A 99 1.78 -1.48 -1.46
CA GLY A 99 2.57 -1.23 -0.26
C GLY A 99 4.08 -1.35 -0.43
N VAL A 100 4.55 -1.87 -1.58
CA VAL A 100 5.98 -2.05 -1.83
C VAL A 100 6.38 -1.56 -3.23
N THR A 101 5.90 -2.20 -4.29
CA THR A 101 6.40 -1.93 -5.65
C THR A 101 6.05 -0.52 -6.13
N ALA A 102 4.81 -0.09 -5.97
CA ALA A 102 4.39 1.23 -6.40
C ALA A 102 5.06 2.35 -5.58
N PRO A 103 5.08 2.32 -4.23
CA PRO A 103 5.86 3.29 -3.46
C PRO A 103 7.32 3.36 -3.90
N MET A 104 7.99 2.21 -4.11
CA MET A 104 9.38 2.18 -4.57
C MET A 104 9.58 2.84 -5.94
N LEU A 105 8.67 2.59 -6.89
CA LEU A 105 8.72 3.24 -8.21
C LEU A 105 8.58 4.75 -8.11
N PHE A 106 7.58 5.23 -7.36
CA PHE A 106 7.34 6.67 -7.22
C PHE A 106 8.47 7.35 -6.43
N MET A 107 9.01 6.71 -5.40
CA MET A 107 10.20 7.20 -4.70
C MET A 107 11.45 7.22 -5.60
N GLY A 108 11.62 6.23 -6.47
CA GLY A 108 12.72 6.20 -7.44
C GLY A 108 12.63 7.31 -8.49
N LEU A 109 11.41 7.76 -8.84
CA LEU A 109 11.18 8.81 -9.83
C LEU A 109 11.30 10.22 -9.25
N GLY A 110 10.88 10.43 -8.00
CA GLY A 110 10.79 11.79 -7.43
C GLY A 110 11.01 11.85 -5.92
N GLY A 111 11.76 10.91 -5.36
CA GLY A 111 12.10 10.86 -3.93
C GLY A 111 10.88 10.64 -3.02
N ALA A 112 11.08 10.87 -1.73
CA ALA A 112 10.02 10.74 -0.75
C ALA A 112 8.75 11.57 -1.08
N PRO A 113 8.83 12.83 -1.60
CA PRO A 113 7.63 13.62 -1.93
C PRO A 113 6.69 12.93 -2.92
N LEU A 114 7.23 12.29 -3.97
CA LEU A 114 6.39 11.59 -4.94
C LEU A 114 5.86 10.26 -4.38
N GLY A 115 6.61 9.61 -3.51
CA GLY A 115 6.12 8.48 -2.72
C GLY A 115 4.94 8.84 -1.84
N PHE A 116 4.98 9.99 -1.15
CA PHE A 116 3.87 10.51 -0.36
C PHE A 116 2.65 10.88 -1.20
N PHE A 117 2.84 11.43 -2.40
CA PHE A 117 1.75 11.69 -3.34
C PHE A 117 1.02 10.38 -3.70
N TYR A 118 1.78 9.37 -4.10
CA TYR A 118 1.22 8.06 -4.40
C TYR A 118 0.49 7.47 -3.18
N LYS A 119 1.14 7.47 -2.01
CA LYS A 119 0.55 6.91 -0.79
C LYS A 119 -0.73 7.63 -0.38
N ALA A 120 -0.82 8.94 -0.57
CA ALA A 120 -2.05 9.70 -0.33
C ALA A 120 -3.17 9.30 -1.29
N ALA A 121 -2.88 9.10 -2.59
CA ALA A 121 -3.85 8.64 -3.57
C ALA A 121 -4.40 7.25 -3.20
N ASN A 122 -3.52 6.31 -2.95
CA ASN A 122 -3.86 4.94 -2.56
C ASN A 122 -4.65 4.89 -1.23
N THR A 123 -4.26 5.70 -0.23
CA THR A 123 -5.00 5.79 1.04
C THR A 123 -6.38 6.40 0.84
N MET A 124 -6.51 7.42 0.00
CA MET A 124 -7.83 8.01 -0.31
C MET A 124 -8.73 6.99 -1.00
N ASP A 125 -8.23 6.21 -1.94
CA ASP A 125 -9.02 5.15 -2.56
C ASP A 125 -9.49 4.13 -1.53
N SER A 126 -8.59 3.61 -0.70
CA SER A 126 -8.91 2.63 0.35
C SER A 126 -9.92 3.14 1.38
N MET A 127 -9.95 4.45 1.68
CA MET A 127 -10.83 5.02 2.70
C MET A 127 -12.15 5.54 2.16
N ILE A 128 -12.18 6.10 0.95
CA ILE A 128 -13.34 6.80 0.39
C ILE A 128 -13.69 6.37 -1.04
N GLY A 129 -12.95 5.44 -1.63
CA GLY A 129 -13.20 4.87 -2.97
C GLY A 129 -14.51 4.08 -3.07
N TYR A 130 -15.13 3.78 -1.92
CA TYR A 130 -16.41 3.10 -1.85
C TYR A 130 -17.56 3.97 -2.43
N THR A 131 -18.45 3.32 -3.17
CA THR A 131 -19.61 3.93 -3.86
C THR A 131 -20.77 4.30 -2.92
N SER A 132 -20.51 4.68 -1.66
CA SER A 132 -21.56 5.21 -0.80
C SER A 132 -22.02 6.58 -1.30
N GLU A 133 -23.32 6.86 -1.24
CA GLU A 133 -23.92 8.11 -1.72
C GLU A 133 -23.20 9.36 -1.19
N LYS A 134 -22.70 9.29 0.04
CA LYS A 134 -22.00 10.39 0.72
C LYS A 134 -20.67 10.79 0.04
N TYR A 135 -19.97 9.84 -0.60
CA TYR A 135 -18.62 10.06 -1.16
C TYR A 135 -18.55 9.85 -2.66
N LEU A 136 -19.67 9.69 -3.35
CA LEU A 136 -19.77 9.26 -4.75
C LEU A 136 -18.84 10.05 -5.70
N HIS A 137 -18.77 11.36 -5.58
CA HIS A 137 -17.95 12.20 -6.48
C HIS A 137 -16.47 12.22 -6.07
N ILE A 138 -16.19 12.27 -4.77
CA ILE A 138 -14.82 12.36 -4.23
C ILE A 138 -14.15 10.99 -4.32
N GLY A 139 -14.86 9.92 -3.97
CA GLY A 139 -14.39 8.55 -4.04
C GLY A 139 -14.10 8.10 -5.48
N ARG A 140 -14.97 8.46 -6.43
CA ARG A 140 -14.74 8.15 -7.86
C ARG A 140 -13.46 8.79 -8.42
N PHE A 141 -13.10 9.99 -7.97
CA PHE A 141 -11.85 10.63 -8.35
C PHE A 141 -10.65 9.88 -7.74
N ALA A 142 -10.71 9.53 -6.45
CA ALA A 142 -9.65 8.80 -5.76
C ALA A 142 -9.41 7.43 -6.41
N ALA A 143 -10.47 6.65 -6.65
CA ALA A 143 -10.40 5.34 -7.29
C ALA A 143 -9.78 5.42 -8.69
N LYS A 144 -10.25 6.33 -9.55
CA LYS A 144 -9.68 6.49 -10.89
C LYS A 144 -8.22 6.93 -10.88
N LEU A 145 -7.85 7.78 -9.93
CA LEU A 145 -6.46 8.22 -9.80
C LEU A 145 -5.57 7.05 -9.36
N ASP A 146 -6.02 6.26 -8.38
CA ASP A 146 -5.30 5.07 -7.92
C ASP A 146 -5.15 4.04 -9.04
N ASP A 147 -6.20 3.76 -9.81
CA ASP A 147 -6.16 2.89 -10.99
C ASP A 147 -5.07 3.32 -11.99
N VAL A 148 -4.97 4.62 -12.27
CA VAL A 148 -3.96 5.16 -13.20
C VAL A 148 -2.56 5.04 -12.61
N LEU A 149 -2.36 5.38 -11.35
CA LEU A 149 -1.06 5.31 -10.68
C LEU A 149 -0.58 3.86 -10.52
N ASN A 150 -1.49 2.93 -10.28
CA ASN A 150 -1.19 1.50 -10.14
C ASN A 150 -1.12 0.75 -11.48
N TYR A 151 -1.42 1.37 -12.61
CA TYR A 151 -1.45 0.68 -13.91
C TYR A 151 -0.11 0.01 -14.26
N ILE A 152 1.01 0.69 -14.08
CA ILE A 152 2.36 0.13 -14.32
C ILE A 152 2.84 -0.70 -13.14
N PRO A 153 2.79 -0.22 -11.88
CA PRO A 153 3.27 -0.98 -10.73
C PRO A 153 2.64 -2.36 -10.58
N SER A 154 1.32 -2.49 -10.77
CA SER A 154 0.63 -3.76 -10.64
C SER A 154 1.12 -4.82 -11.65
N ARG A 155 1.37 -4.41 -12.89
CA ARG A 155 1.91 -5.31 -13.94
C ARG A 155 3.35 -5.70 -13.67
N LEU A 156 4.15 -4.75 -13.20
CA LEU A 156 5.53 -5.02 -12.80
C LEU A 156 5.55 -5.99 -11.61
N THR A 157 4.69 -5.79 -10.61
CA THR A 157 4.56 -6.69 -9.47
C THR A 157 4.19 -8.10 -9.91
N ALA A 158 3.18 -8.23 -10.78
CA ALA A 158 2.76 -9.53 -11.31
C ALA A 158 3.91 -10.23 -12.04
N LEU A 159 4.66 -9.52 -12.88
CA LEU A 159 5.82 -10.06 -13.56
C LEU A 159 6.92 -10.52 -12.58
N LEU A 160 7.25 -9.70 -11.60
CA LEU A 160 8.25 -10.03 -10.57
C LEU A 160 7.83 -11.24 -9.74
N MET A 161 6.54 -11.35 -9.38
CA MET A 161 6.02 -12.50 -8.64
C MET A 161 6.10 -13.78 -9.47
N ILE A 162 5.76 -13.74 -10.76
CA ILE A 162 5.88 -14.88 -11.68
C ILE A 162 7.35 -15.32 -11.82
N LEU A 163 8.28 -14.36 -11.92
CA LEU A 163 9.70 -14.67 -12.06
C LEU A 163 10.35 -15.19 -10.77
N SER A 164 9.75 -14.93 -9.62
CA SER A 164 10.23 -15.38 -8.31
C SER A 164 9.63 -16.71 -7.84
N ALA A 165 8.60 -17.21 -8.50
CA ALA A 165 7.92 -18.47 -8.18
C ALA A 165 8.62 -19.66 -8.78
#